data_b567f33b61f6bfeb5722abfcb3a345f9
#
_entry.id   b567f33b61f6bfeb5722abfcb3a345f9
#
_cell.length_a   1.000
_cell.length_b   1.000
_cell.length_c   1.000
_cell.angle_alpha   90.00
_cell.angle_beta   90.00
_cell.angle_gamma   90.00
#
_symmetry.space_group_name_H-M   'P 1'
#
loop_
_entity.id
_entity.type
_entity.pdbx_description
1 polymer ?
#
loop_
_entity_poly.entity_id
_entity_poly.type
_entity_poly.pdbx_seq_one_letter_code
_entity_poly.pdbx_strand_id
1 'polypeptide(L)'
;MAKSENKTKPTDVSVDAFIAGVAEPRQGEARKLLAIMRDITGEEPVMWGPSMIGFGSYHYTYASGREGDMLKIGFSPRKPALVLYGLVHYEENEVNSELLGSLGPHERGKGCLYIKNLHAVDEATLRQMITNAYHHTTTT
;
A
#
# COMPACT_ATOMS: atom_id res chain seq x y z
N MET A 1 -7.72 -15.10 25.95
CA MET A 1 -6.73 -14.39 26.05
C MET A 1 -6.73 -13.37 25.15
N ALA A 2 -6.61 -12.51 25.61
CA ALA A 2 -6.59 -11.55 24.76
C ALA A 2 -5.34 -11.56 24.10
N LYS A 3 -5.25 -11.97 23.00
CA LYS A 3 -4.07 -11.84 22.35
C LYS A 3 -4.08 -10.61 21.59
N SER A 4 -2.98 -10.10 21.33
CA SER A 4 -2.86 -8.95 20.54
C SER A 4 -3.13 -9.32 19.13
N GLU A 5 -4.27 -8.93 18.62
CA GLU A 5 -4.59 -9.10 17.23
C GLU A 5 -4.40 -7.79 16.53
N ASN A 6 -4.06 -7.83 15.28
CA ASN A 6 -4.04 -6.64 14.45
C ASN A 6 -5.44 -6.08 14.34
N LYS A 7 -5.56 -4.79 14.41
CA LYS A 7 -6.83 -4.14 14.12
C LYS A 7 -7.13 -4.20 12.63
N THR A 8 -6.09 -4.30 11.80
CA THR A 8 -6.22 -4.39 10.36
C THR A 8 -6.04 -5.83 9.95
N LYS A 9 -7.07 -6.42 9.38
CA LYS A 9 -7.07 -7.82 8.97
C LYS A 9 -7.69 -7.94 7.59
N PRO A 10 -7.34 -8.99 6.81
CA PRO A 10 -8.03 -9.23 5.55
C PRO A 10 -9.51 -9.54 5.80
N THR A 11 -10.35 -9.09 4.91
CA THR A 11 -11.80 -9.28 5.02
C THR A 11 -12.37 -9.83 3.73
N ASP A 12 -13.64 -10.25 3.77
CA ASP A 12 -14.33 -10.74 2.58
C ASP A 12 -15.05 -9.63 1.82
N VAL A 13 -14.87 -8.39 2.21
CA VAL A 13 -15.53 -7.28 1.54
C VAL A 13 -15.00 -7.15 0.12
N SER A 14 -15.87 -6.90 -0.82
CA SER A 14 -15.49 -6.75 -2.22
C SER A 14 -14.69 -5.46 -2.42
N VAL A 15 -13.49 -5.59 -2.99
CA VAL A 15 -12.65 -4.43 -3.33
C VAL A 15 -13.38 -3.56 -4.35
N ASP A 16 -13.99 -4.18 -5.35
CA ASP A 16 -14.68 -3.44 -6.38
C ASP A 16 -15.86 -2.64 -5.81
N ALA A 17 -16.61 -3.24 -4.90
CA ALA A 17 -17.72 -2.54 -4.25
C ALA A 17 -17.20 -1.38 -3.40
N PHE A 18 -16.09 -1.58 -2.72
CA PHE A 18 -15.51 -0.50 -1.94
C PHE A 18 -15.09 0.68 -2.82
N ILE A 19 -14.41 0.41 -3.93
CA ILE A 19 -13.96 1.47 -4.82
C ILE A 19 -15.15 2.19 -5.45
N ALA A 20 -16.21 1.46 -5.78
CA ALA A 20 -17.39 2.07 -6.37
C ALA A 20 -18.03 3.13 -5.46
N GLY A 21 -17.79 3.04 -4.16
CA GLY A 21 -18.29 4.02 -3.21
C GLY A 21 -17.38 5.22 -2.98
N VAL A 22 -16.24 5.25 -3.63
CA VAL A 22 -15.27 6.33 -3.45
C VAL A 22 -15.58 7.46 -4.43
N ALA A 23 -15.59 8.70 -3.94
CA ALA A 23 -15.88 9.86 -4.79
C ALA A 23 -14.71 10.18 -5.73
N GLU A 24 -15.04 10.74 -6.89
CA GLU A 24 -13.99 11.22 -7.79
C GLU A 24 -13.35 12.47 -7.22
N PRO A 25 -12.08 12.75 -7.53
CA PRO A 25 -11.24 12.00 -8.49
C PRO A 25 -10.57 10.76 -7.89
N ARG A 26 -10.77 10.52 -6.62
CA ARG A 26 -10.12 9.41 -5.92
C ARG A 26 -10.52 8.04 -6.48
N GLN A 27 -11.77 7.90 -6.95
CA GLN A 27 -12.22 6.63 -7.50
C GLN A 27 -11.41 6.25 -8.74
N GLY A 28 -11.22 7.17 -9.67
CA GLY A 28 -10.45 6.90 -10.88
C GLY A 28 -9.00 6.59 -10.58
N GLU A 29 -8.43 7.34 -9.62
CA GLU A 29 -7.06 7.09 -9.18
C GLU A 29 -6.92 5.71 -8.54
N ALA A 30 -7.91 5.34 -7.72
CA ALA A 30 -7.90 4.03 -7.08
C ALA A 30 -7.94 2.90 -8.11
N ARG A 31 -8.76 3.04 -9.14
CA ARG A 31 -8.84 2.01 -10.18
C ARG A 31 -7.53 1.89 -10.95
N LYS A 32 -6.89 3.02 -11.22
CA LYS A 32 -5.60 3.00 -11.91
C LYS A 32 -4.53 2.34 -11.06
N LEU A 33 -4.47 2.71 -9.79
CA LEU A 33 -3.46 2.16 -8.88
C LEU A 33 -3.70 0.67 -8.64
N LEU A 34 -4.96 0.27 -8.56
CA LEU A 34 -5.33 -1.14 -8.45
C LEU A 34 -4.78 -1.93 -9.62
N ALA A 35 -4.97 -1.43 -10.84
CA ALA A 35 -4.49 -2.09 -12.04
C ALA A 35 -2.96 -2.18 -12.05
N ILE A 36 -2.28 -1.12 -11.65
CA ILE A 36 -0.83 -1.09 -11.60
C ILE A 36 -0.31 -2.15 -10.61
N MET A 37 -0.86 -2.19 -9.42
CA MET A 37 -0.40 -3.13 -8.40
C MET A 37 -0.74 -4.57 -8.76
N ARG A 38 -1.91 -4.81 -9.34
CA ARG A 38 -2.26 -6.15 -9.80
C ARG A 38 -1.31 -6.62 -10.91
N ASP A 39 -0.98 -5.72 -11.82
CA ASP A 39 -0.08 -6.03 -12.92
C ASP A 39 1.32 -6.41 -12.42
N ILE A 40 1.83 -5.64 -11.48
CA ILE A 40 3.17 -5.88 -10.97
C ILE A 40 3.25 -7.12 -10.07
N THR A 41 2.26 -7.32 -9.22
CA THR A 41 2.34 -8.40 -8.22
C THR A 41 1.77 -9.73 -8.70
N GLY A 42 0.84 -9.69 -9.65
CA GLY A 42 0.12 -10.90 -10.07
C GLY A 42 -0.86 -11.39 -9.01
N GLU A 43 -1.08 -10.63 -7.95
CA GLU A 43 -1.98 -11.03 -6.88
C GLU A 43 -3.32 -10.34 -7.00
N GLU A 44 -4.36 -10.97 -6.46
CA GLU A 44 -5.67 -10.35 -6.40
C GLU A 44 -5.75 -9.45 -5.18
N PRO A 45 -6.37 -8.29 -5.30
CA PRO A 45 -6.48 -7.38 -4.17
C PRO A 45 -7.45 -7.90 -3.12
N VAL A 46 -7.18 -7.56 -1.86
CA VAL A 46 -8.00 -7.96 -0.72
C VAL A 46 -8.17 -6.74 0.16
N MET A 47 -9.39 -6.56 0.70
CA MET A 47 -9.61 -5.49 1.67
C MET A 47 -8.96 -5.86 3.00
N TRP A 48 -8.22 -4.91 3.55
CA TRP A 48 -7.61 -5.04 4.89
C TRP A 48 -8.23 -3.95 5.75
N GLY A 49 -9.05 -4.36 6.70
CA GLY A 49 -9.80 -3.40 7.50
C GLY A 49 -10.84 -2.70 6.65
N PRO A 50 -11.31 -1.52 7.09
CA PRO A 50 -12.43 -0.86 6.41
C PRO A 50 -12.05 -0.07 5.15
N SER A 51 -10.77 0.24 4.94
CA SER A 51 -10.44 1.16 3.85
C SER A 51 -9.10 0.92 3.16
N MET A 52 -8.41 -0.18 3.47
CA MET A 52 -7.12 -0.48 2.85
C MET A 52 -7.28 -1.60 1.84
N ILE A 53 -6.70 -1.41 0.67
CA ILE A 53 -6.68 -2.43 -0.37
C ILE A 53 -5.26 -2.98 -0.41
N GLY A 54 -5.09 -4.28 -0.19
CA GLY A 54 -3.77 -4.88 -0.10
C GLY A 54 -3.50 -5.95 -1.13
N PHE A 55 -2.22 -6.15 -1.42
CA PHE A 55 -1.73 -7.15 -2.36
C PHE A 55 -0.66 -7.98 -1.66
N GLY A 56 -0.93 -9.27 -1.52
CA GLY A 56 -0.03 -10.16 -0.81
C GLY A 56 -0.07 -9.94 0.69
N SER A 57 0.54 -10.84 1.42
CA SER A 57 0.64 -10.69 2.87
C SER A 57 1.93 -11.32 3.36
N TYR A 58 2.36 -10.89 4.53
CA TYR A 58 3.52 -11.49 5.18
C TYR A 58 3.25 -11.59 6.67
N HIS A 59 3.95 -12.51 7.31
CA HIS A 59 3.83 -12.72 8.74
C HIS A 59 5.00 -12.04 9.44
N TYR A 60 4.71 -11.29 10.50
CA TYR A 60 5.76 -10.62 11.26
C TYR A 60 5.74 -11.12 12.71
N THR A 61 6.90 -11.06 13.34
CA THR A 61 7.05 -11.40 14.75
C THR A 61 7.99 -10.37 15.37
N TYR A 62 7.52 -9.74 16.44
CA TYR A 62 8.36 -8.80 17.20
C TYR A 62 9.11 -9.55 18.31
N ALA A 63 10.20 -8.93 18.78
CA ALA A 63 10.97 -9.49 19.88
C ALA A 63 10.12 -9.70 21.13
N SER A 64 9.07 -8.92 21.28
CA SER A 64 8.16 -9.05 22.42
C SER A 64 7.28 -10.30 22.34
N GLY A 65 7.32 -11.01 21.21
CA GLY A 65 6.44 -12.15 20.97
C GLY A 65 5.17 -11.80 20.25
N ARG A 66 4.90 -10.53 20.01
CA ARG A 66 3.74 -10.12 19.25
C ARG A 66 3.92 -10.49 17.78
N GLU A 67 2.90 -11.08 17.19
CA GLU A 67 2.96 -11.48 15.80
C GLU A 67 1.64 -11.26 15.09
N GLY A 68 1.67 -11.26 13.79
CA GLY A 68 0.48 -11.10 12.97
C GLY A 68 0.81 -11.08 11.50
N ASP A 69 -0.21 -10.84 10.71
CA ASP A 69 -0.07 -10.74 9.26
C ASP A 69 -0.35 -9.33 8.81
N MET A 70 0.31 -8.92 7.74
CA MET A 70 0.09 -7.60 7.16
C MET A 70 0.22 -7.67 5.66
N LEU A 71 -0.42 -6.73 4.95
CA LEU A 71 -0.27 -6.67 3.50
C LEU A 71 1.18 -6.35 3.13
N LYS A 72 1.63 -6.85 2.00
CA LYS A 72 2.98 -6.52 1.52
C LYS A 72 3.02 -5.11 0.99
N ILE A 73 2.08 -4.76 0.13
CA ILE A 73 1.88 -3.40 -0.37
C ILE A 73 0.40 -3.15 -0.48
N GLY A 74 0.03 -1.90 -0.50
CA GLY A 74 -1.37 -1.57 -0.66
C GLY A 74 -1.61 -0.07 -0.64
N PHE A 75 -2.88 0.31 -0.65
CA PHE A 75 -3.23 1.72 -0.62
C PHE A 75 -4.63 1.93 -0.07
N SER A 76 -4.91 3.16 0.31
CA SER A 76 -6.23 3.58 0.76
C SER A 76 -6.59 4.88 0.03
N PRO A 77 -7.69 4.90 -0.73
CA PRO A 77 -8.09 6.11 -1.45
C PRO A 77 -8.89 7.04 -0.54
N ARG A 78 -8.18 7.84 0.24
CA ARG A 78 -8.82 8.74 1.19
C ARG A 78 -9.08 10.10 0.56
N LYS A 79 -10.02 10.85 1.14
CA LYS A 79 -10.37 12.16 0.59
C LYS A 79 -9.17 13.09 0.43
N PRO A 80 -8.34 13.28 1.45
CA PRO A 80 -7.22 14.22 1.33
C PRO A 80 -6.13 13.75 0.37
N ALA A 81 -5.93 12.44 0.25
CA ALA A 81 -4.86 11.90 -0.57
C ALA A 81 -4.97 10.39 -0.68
N LEU A 82 -4.33 9.84 -1.70
CA LEU A 82 -4.06 8.40 -1.73
C LEU A 82 -2.99 8.14 -0.69
N VAL A 83 -3.19 7.12 0.12
CA VAL A 83 -2.19 6.68 1.10
C VAL A 83 -1.67 5.34 0.63
N LEU A 84 -0.37 5.25 0.36
CA LEU A 84 0.25 4.02 -0.10
C LEU A 84 1.06 3.41 1.03
N TYR A 85 0.94 2.10 1.21
CA TYR A 85 1.57 1.37 2.30
C TYR A 85 2.60 0.40 1.76
N GLY A 86 3.68 0.25 2.49
CA GLY A 86 4.71 -0.72 2.16
C GLY A 86 5.80 -0.22 1.23
N LEU A 87 5.66 0.97 0.66
CA LEU A 87 6.63 1.50 -0.29
C LEU A 87 7.79 2.24 0.37
N VAL A 88 7.59 2.77 1.55
CA VAL A 88 8.64 3.49 2.28
C VAL A 88 8.67 3.01 3.72
N HIS A 89 9.83 3.09 4.33
CA HIS A 89 10.05 2.69 5.71
C HIS A 89 10.88 3.73 6.42
N TYR A 90 10.90 3.66 7.73
CA TYR A 90 11.70 4.60 8.53
C TYR A 90 13.16 4.27 8.54
N GLU A 91 13.52 3.07 8.15
CA GLU A 91 14.89 2.62 8.27
C GLU A 91 15.80 3.25 7.23
N GLU A 92 17.07 3.38 7.58
CA GLU A 92 18.02 4.06 6.72
C GLU A 92 18.21 3.45 5.35
N ASN A 93 18.10 2.16 5.24
CA ASN A 93 18.36 1.48 3.98
C ASN A 93 17.11 1.11 3.22
N GLU A 94 16.15 2.01 3.21
CA GLU A 94 14.94 1.67 2.49
C GLU A 94 15.16 1.59 1.00
N VAL A 95 14.48 0.65 0.41
CA VAL A 95 14.66 0.28 -0.99
C VAL A 95 14.36 1.44 -1.93
N ASN A 96 13.40 2.28 -1.58
CA ASN A 96 12.90 3.30 -2.48
C ASN A 96 13.35 4.73 -2.18
N SER A 97 14.31 4.90 -1.29
CA SER A 97 14.70 6.25 -0.86
C SER A 97 15.19 7.13 -2.01
N GLU A 98 15.95 6.57 -2.93
CA GLU A 98 16.45 7.35 -4.05
C GLU A 98 15.34 7.71 -5.04
N LEU A 99 14.39 6.83 -5.21
CA LEU A 99 13.32 7.03 -6.18
C LEU A 99 12.34 8.13 -5.76
N LEU A 100 12.26 8.41 -4.46
CA LEU A 100 11.40 9.48 -3.99
C LEU A 100 11.73 10.83 -4.64
N GLY A 101 13.00 11.07 -4.91
CA GLY A 101 13.41 12.31 -5.54
C GLY A 101 12.90 12.47 -6.97
N SER A 102 12.56 11.37 -7.64
CA SER A 102 12.07 11.40 -9.02
C SER A 102 10.56 11.20 -9.11
N LEU A 103 9.90 10.93 -8.00
CA LEU A 103 8.48 10.58 -8.02
C LEU A 103 7.58 11.75 -8.39
N GLY A 104 7.90 12.93 -7.89
CA GLY A 104 7.03 14.10 -8.06
C GLY A 104 6.36 14.46 -6.74
N PRO A 105 5.28 15.25 -6.79
CA PRO A 105 4.65 15.75 -5.56
C PRO A 105 4.15 14.64 -4.65
N HIS A 106 4.62 14.62 -3.42
CA HIS A 106 4.19 13.65 -2.42
C HIS A 106 4.54 14.15 -1.03
N GLU A 107 3.97 13.49 -0.02
CA GLU A 107 4.38 13.70 1.37
C GLU A 107 4.64 12.33 1.95
N ARG A 108 5.42 12.27 2.99
CA ARG A 108 5.83 11.01 3.56
C ARG A 108 5.54 10.96 5.06
N GLY A 109 4.93 9.85 5.52
CA GLY A 109 4.78 9.55 6.93
C GLY A 109 5.75 8.45 7.35
N LYS A 110 5.50 7.82 8.48
CA LYS A 110 6.39 6.80 9.01
C LYS A 110 6.49 5.55 8.16
N GLY A 111 5.42 5.09 7.61
CA GLY A 111 5.43 3.92 6.74
C GLY A 111 4.47 4.14 5.61
N CYS A 112 4.12 5.38 5.35
CA CYS A 112 3.12 5.73 4.37
C CYS A 112 3.65 6.77 3.40
N LEU A 113 3.15 6.68 2.19
CA LEU A 113 3.42 7.67 1.16
C LEU A 113 2.09 8.31 0.80
N TYR A 114 2.02 9.63 0.77
CA TYR A 114 0.78 10.36 0.50
C TYR A 114 0.87 11.05 -0.84
N ILE A 115 -0.10 10.76 -1.72
CA ILE A 115 -0.14 11.35 -3.06
C ILE A 115 -1.50 12.02 -3.25
N LYS A 116 -1.49 13.34 -3.41
CA LYS A 116 -2.74 14.10 -3.58
C LYS A 116 -3.27 14.04 -4.99
N ASN A 117 -2.39 13.88 -5.98
CA ASN A 117 -2.79 13.82 -7.37
C ASN A 117 -1.94 12.77 -8.07
N LEU A 118 -2.56 11.63 -8.35
CA LEU A 118 -1.83 10.52 -8.98
C LEU A 118 -1.27 10.89 -10.35
N HIS A 119 -1.97 11.76 -11.08
CA HIS A 119 -1.51 12.15 -12.41
C HIS A 119 -0.28 13.06 -12.39
N ALA A 120 0.03 13.65 -11.24
CA ALA A 120 1.18 14.53 -11.11
C ALA A 120 2.46 13.79 -10.78
N VAL A 121 2.39 12.50 -10.45
CA VAL A 121 3.60 11.73 -10.13
C VAL A 121 4.08 10.99 -11.38
N ASP A 122 5.37 10.68 -11.40
CA ASP A 122 5.96 9.91 -12.49
C ASP A 122 5.58 8.45 -12.38
N GLU A 123 4.77 7.98 -13.33
CA GLU A 123 4.26 6.61 -13.26
C GLU A 123 5.37 5.56 -13.32
N ALA A 124 6.39 5.78 -14.15
CA ALA A 124 7.47 4.80 -14.24
C ALA A 124 8.21 4.67 -12.91
N THR A 125 8.44 5.79 -12.23
CA THR A 125 9.08 5.79 -10.92
C THR A 125 8.19 5.08 -9.90
N LEU A 126 6.90 5.38 -9.92
CA LEU A 126 5.97 4.74 -8.99
C LEU A 126 5.92 3.23 -9.21
N ARG A 127 5.88 2.78 -10.46
CA ARG A 127 5.89 1.35 -10.76
C ARG A 127 7.16 0.68 -10.26
N GLN A 128 8.30 1.36 -10.40
CA GLN A 128 9.56 0.82 -9.91
C GLN A 128 9.55 0.70 -8.39
N MET A 129 9.02 1.71 -7.70
CA MET A 129 8.91 1.69 -6.24
C MET A 129 8.02 0.54 -5.78
N ILE A 130 6.90 0.33 -6.45
CA ILE A 130 5.99 -0.76 -6.11
C ILE A 130 6.67 -2.12 -6.32
N THR A 131 7.37 -2.27 -7.45
CA THR A 131 8.08 -3.51 -7.76
C THR A 131 9.13 -3.80 -6.70
N ASN A 132 9.94 -2.80 -6.37
CA ASN A 132 10.99 -2.97 -5.37
C ASN A 132 10.42 -3.34 -4.01
N ALA A 133 9.36 -2.66 -3.59
CA ALA A 133 8.76 -2.89 -2.29
C ALA A 133 8.17 -4.29 -2.18
N TYR A 134 7.47 -4.72 -3.23
CA TYR A 134 6.86 -6.04 -3.22
C TYR A 134 7.91 -7.14 -3.16
N HIS A 135 8.97 -7.02 -3.97
CA HIS A 135 10.03 -8.02 -3.99
C HIS A 135 10.85 -8.01 -2.70
N HIS A 136 11.09 -6.84 -2.13
CA HIS A 136 11.79 -6.74 -0.85
C HIS A 136 11.07 -7.52 0.23
N THR A 137 9.77 -7.35 0.33
CA THR A 137 8.97 -8.04 1.33
C THR A 137 8.91 -9.54 1.06
N THR A 138 8.91 -9.93 -0.21
CA THR A 138 8.84 -11.34 -0.60
C THR A 138 10.12 -12.08 -0.26
N THR A 139 11.27 -11.41 -0.29
CA THR A 139 12.56 -12.06 -0.06
C THR A 139 12.97 -12.08 1.41
N THR A 140 12.26 -11.41 2.27
CA THR A 140 12.55 -11.44 3.72
C THR A 140 11.53 -12.29 4.48
#